data_292bb27de0f0d8f794013af7ca576897
#
_entry.id   292bb27de0f0d8f794013af7ca576897
#
_cell.length_a   1.000
_cell.length_b   1.000
_cell.length_c   1.000
_cell.angle_alpha   90.00
_cell.angle_beta   90.00
_cell.angle_gamma   90.00
#
_symmetry.space_group_name_H-M   'P 1'
#
loop_
_entity.id
_entity.type
_entity.pdbx_description
1 polymer ?
#
loop_
_entity_poly.entity_id
_entity_poly.type
_entity_poly.pdbx_seq_one_letter_code
_entity_poly.pdbx_strand_id
1 'polypeptide(L)'
;MAAGLLGSAAYLLGGGRSDASSGAPHPRSAHVTPTPTPSPSASPSSSPSPSASRTEIDVPPTGSGTFVTAQASGETVGSGSRPVRYVVEVETGLDISPSQAANEIAEILAAPRGWTHDPDNAFQLVGAGSPHDIAIKIATPATADALCWAGIQQDTGGEYNCEVPGGVVVNLKRWVEGSPNFDGPIHDYRALIINHEVGHFLGHSHVTCGGAGRLAPVMMQQIKGLHGCVANAWPYDENGDFVTGPPV
;
A
#
# COMPACT_ATOMS: atom_id res chain seq x y z
N MET A 1 -53.11 3.72 -22.78
CA MET A 1 -54.20 3.64 -21.79
C MET A 1 -53.54 3.75 -20.43
N ALA A 2 -53.75 4.91 -19.90
CA ALA A 2 -54.33 5.29 -18.61
C ALA A 2 -53.40 5.05 -17.43
N ALA A 3 -52.81 6.05 -16.87
CA ALA A 3 -53.31 7.13 -15.96
C ALA A 3 -53.37 6.61 -14.52
N GLY A 4 -52.73 7.18 -13.63
CA GLY A 4 -52.89 8.25 -12.68
C GLY A 4 -52.63 7.70 -11.29
N LEU A 5 -52.33 8.33 -10.23
CA LEU A 5 -52.61 9.63 -9.65
C LEU A 5 -51.68 9.85 -8.45
N LEU A 6 -51.10 10.96 -8.31
CA LEU A 6 -51.05 11.99 -7.27
C LEU A 6 -51.58 11.67 -5.87
N GLY A 7 -50.82 12.02 -4.85
CA GLY A 7 -51.27 12.14 -3.46
C GLY A 7 -50.30 13.00 -2.64
N SER A 8 -50.53 14.31 -2.64
CA SER A 8 -49.94 15.32 -1.71
C SER A 8 -50.75 15.46 -0.46
N ALA A 9 -50.09 15.73 0.69
CA ALA A 9 -50.62 16.45 1.87
C ALA A 9 -49.43 16.70 2.80
N ALA A 10 -49.00 17.74 3.16
CA ALA A 10 -49.16 19.11 3.68
C ALA A 10 -49.75 19.18 5.13
N TYR A 11 -49.02 20.05 5.90
CA TYR A 11 -49.40 20.75 7.16
C TYR A 11 -49.22 19.93 8.48
N LEU A 12 -48.64 20.51 9.56
CA LEU A 12 -49.01 21.74 10.26
C LEU A 12 -47.87 22.27 11.15
N LEU A 13 -47.86 23.58 11.27
CA LEU A 13 -47.19 24.47 12.20
C LEU A 13 -47.74 24.44 13.62
N GLY A 14 -46.89 24.78 14.59
CA GLY A 14 -47.29 25.19 15.96
C GLY A 14 -46.02 25.45 16.75
N GLY A 15 -45.57 26.56 17.13
CA GLY A 15 -46.15 27.85 17.54
C GLY A 15 -46.39 27.85 19.06
N GLY A 16 -45.45 28.46 19.83
CA GLY A 16 -45.65 28.66 21.28
C GLY A 16 -44.48 29.37 21.93
N ARG A 17 -44.59 30.73 21.96
CA ARG A 17 -43.86 31.59 22.91
C ARG A 17 -44.50 31.52 24.28
N SER A 18 -43.70 31.71 25.34
CA SER A 18 -44.12 32.56 26.49
C SER A 18 -42.92 32.93 27.39
N ASP A 19 -42.83 34.21 27.62
CA ASP A 19 -42.00 34.96 28.54
C ASP A 19 -42.37 34.72 30.02
N ALA A 20 -41.40 34.99 30.94
CA ALA A 20 -41.55 35.82 32.10
C ALA A 20 -40.37 35.63 33.08
N SER A 21 -39.55 36.56 33.20
CA SER A 21 -39.20 37.56 34.23
C SER A 21 -39.49 37.18 35.69
N SER A 22 -38.42 37.26 36.51
CA SER A 22 -38.34 37.94 37.79
C SER A 22 -37.25 37.40 38.70
N GLY A 23 -36.29 38.23 39.08
CA GLY A 23 -36.16 38.76 40.41
C GLY A 23 -34.90 38.27 41.17
N ALA A 24 -33.93 39.15 41.37
CA ALA A 24 -32.78 38.98 42.26
C ALA A 24 -33.19 38.92 43.74
N PRO A 25 -32.34 38.47 44.67
CA PRO A 25 -31.37 39.38 45.24
C PRO A 25 -29.98 38.77 45.54
N HIS A 26 -28.97 39.63 45.54
CA HIS A 26 -27.60 39.35 45.97
C HIS A 26 -27.47 39.10 47.48
N PRO A 27 -26.59 38.21 47.91
CA PRO A 27 -25.90 38.36 49.18
C PRO A 27 -24.40 38.60 49.00
N ARG A 28 -23.96 39.47 49.80
CA ARG A 28 -22.66 40.04 50.18
C ARG A 28 -21.43 39.14 49.95
N SER A 29 -20.40 39.78 49.40
CA SER A 29 -18.98 39.40 49.44
C SER A 29 -18.53 38.98 50.84
N ALA A 30 -18.02 37.77 50.93
CA ALA A 30 -17.11 37.38 52.01
C ALA A 30 -15.68 37.39 51.45
N HIS A 31 -14.85 38.18 52.08
CA HIS A 31 -13.41 38.26 51.85
C HIS A 31 -12.79 36.90 52.22
N VAL A 32 -12.30 36.16 51.24
CA VAL A 32 -11.49 34.95 51.47
C VAL A 32 -10.05 35.28 51.16
N THR A 33 -9.22 35.17 52.16
CA THR A 33 -7.76 35.28 52.11
C THR A 33 -7.20 34.22 51.18
N PRO A 34 -6.31 34.53 50.21
CA PRO A 34 -5.73 33.53 49.36
C PRO A 34 -4.72 32.67 50.12
N THR A 35 -4.99 31.38 50.17
CA THR A 35 -4.03 30.35 50.58
C THR A 35 -2.96 30.22 49.50
N PRO A 36 -1.66 30.12 49.83
CA PRO A 36 -0.60 29.97 48.83
C PRO A 36 -0.72 28.64 48.10
N THR A 37 -0.86 28.72 46.78
CA THR A 37 -0.81 27.59 45.88
C THR A 37 0.58 26.95 45.90
N PRO A 38 0.73 25.62 46.08
CA PRO A 38 2.03 24.99 45.98
C PRO A 38 2.52 25.08 44.51
N SER A 39 3.75 25.53 44.35
CA SER A 39 4.50 25.56 43.08
C SER A 39 4.53 24.18 42.42
N PRO A 40 4.27 24.05 41.09
CA PRO A 40 4.37 22.79 40.46
C PRO A 40 5.81 22.26 40.48
N SER A 41 5.98 21.09 41.08
CA SER A 41 7.22 20.34 41.08
C SER A 41 7.56 19.99 39.62
N ALA A 42 8.76 20.34 39.17
CA ALA A 42 9.25 20.06 37.84
C ALA A 42 9.20 18.53 37.58
N SER A 43 8.41 18.13 36.60
CA SER A 43 8.47 16.77 36.03
C SER A 43 9.87 16.50 35.49
N PRO A 44 10.43 15.30 35.68
CA PRO A 44 11.70 14.97 35.12
C PRO A 44 11.58 14.96 33.57
N SER A 45 12.43 15.77 32.94
CA SER A 45 12.63 15.80 31.49
C SER A 45 12.95 14.38 31.01
N SER A 46 12.06 13.79 30.22
CA SER A 46 12.32 12.54 29.55
C SER A 46 13.51 12.73 28.61
N SER A 47 14.61 12.09 28.93
CA SER A 47 15.79 11.96 28.05
C SER A 47 15.32 11.35 26.75
N PRO A 48 15.71 11.87 25.55
CA PRO A 48 15.36 11.24 24.30
C PRO A 48 15.97 9.82 24.28
N SER A 49 15.12 8.82 24.13
CA SER A 49 15.51 7.45 23.87
C SER A 49 16.39 7.45 22.60
N PRO A 50 17.53 6.76 22.57
CA PRO A 50 18.36 6.71 21.39
C PRO A 50 17.50 6.16 20.23
N SER A 51 17.31 7.00 19.21
CA SER A 51 16.72 6.58 17.93
C SER A 51 17.59 5.44 17.40
N ALA A 52 17.04 4.24 17.32
CA ALA A 52 17.74 3.14 16.67
C ALA A 52 18.11 3.59 15.26
N SER A 53 19.40 3.75 15.00
CA SER A 53 19.90 4.00 13.64
C SER A 53 19.40 2.87 12.76
N ARG A 54 18.45 3.17 11.87
CA ARG A 54 18.15 2.25 10.77
C ARG A 54 19.43 2.12 9.97
N THR A 55 19.98 0.93 9.91
CA THR A 55 21.05 0.62 8.96
C THR A 55 20.47 0.90 7.57
N GLU A 56 21.03 1.87 6.88
CA GLU A 56 20.65 2.20 5.51
C GLU A 56 21.07 1.01 4.64
N ILE A 57 20.14 0.43 3.90
CA ILE A 57 20.43 -0.68 2.99
C ILE A 57 21.13 -0.08 1.78
N ASP A 58 22.31 -0.57 1.46
CA ASP A 58 23.08 -0.14 0.29
C ASP A 58 22.40 -0.60 -1.02
N VAL A 59 22.39 0.27 -2.02
CA VAL A 59 21.85 0.00 -3.35
C VAL A 59 22.99 0.06 -4.38
N PRO A 60 23.78 -1.02 -4.51
CA PRO A 60 24.82 -1.06 -5.52
C PRO A 60 24.19 -1.02 -6.92
N PRO A 61 24.78 -0.26 -7.86
CA PRO A 61 24.25 -0.14 -9.22
C PRO A 61 24.32 -1.44 -10.02
N THR A 62 25.25 -2.35 -9.66
CA THR A 62 25.50 -3.62 -10.34
C THR A 62 25.67 -4.74 -9.32
N GLY A 63 25.32 -5.96 -9.70
CA GLY A 63 25.43 -7.14 -8.84
C GLY A 63 26.00 -8.35 -9.56
N SER A 64 25.90 -9.52 -8.94
CA SER A 64 26.49 -10.78 -9.45
C SER A 64 25.67 -11.45 -10.55
N GLY A 65 24.40 -11.08 -10.70
CA GLY A 65 23.45 -11.79 -11.57
C GLY A 65 23.08 -13.21 -11.09
N THR A 66 23.52 -13.61 -9.89
CA THR A 66 23.18 -14.89 -9.26
C THR A 66 22.24 -14.67 -8.09
N PHE A 67 21.42 -15.66 -7.75
CA PHE A 67 20.33 -15.48 -6.80
C PHE A 67 20.35 -16.53 -5.69
N VAL A 68 19.89 -16.12 -4.52
CA VAL A 68 19.58 -17.00 -3.39
C VAL A 68 18.06 -17.06 -3.24
N THR A 69 17.49 -18.25 -3.37
CA THR A 69 16.05 -18.48 -3.16
C THR A 69 15.74 -18.58 -1.67
N ALA A 70 14.69 -17.92 -1.23
CA ALA A 70 14.20 -18.00 0.14
C ALA A 70 13.79 -19.44 0.50
N GLN A 71 14.09 -19.83 1.74
CA GLN A 71 13.62 -21.11 2.31
C GLN A 71 12.20 -21.02 2.89
N ALA A 72 11.68 -19.79 3.03
CA ALA A 72 10.34 -19.54 3.55
C ALA A 72 9.27 -20.22 2.67
N SER A 73 8.22 -20.70 3.31
CA SER A 73 7.03 -21.24 2.67
C SER A 73 5.80 -20.88 3.49
N GLY A 74 4.63 -20.87 2.86
CA GLY A 74 3.37 -20.48 3.52
C GLY A 74 2.20 -21.31 3.04
N GLU A 75 1.08 -21.14 3.75
CA GLU A 75 -0.21 -21.67 3.35
C GLU A 75 -0.69 -20.97 2.07
N THR A 76 -1.62 -21.62 1.38
CA THR A 76 -2.32 -20.98 0.26
C THR A 76 -3.20 -19.84 0.76
N VAL A 77 -3.10 -18.67 0.12
CA VAL A 77 -3.95 -17.50 0.36
C VAL A 77 -4.84 -17.24 -0.85
N GLY A 78 -6.06 -16.74 -0.61
CA GLY A 78 -7.08 -16.61 -1.65
C GLY A 78 -7.93 -17.88 -1.81
N SER A 79 -8.90 -17.84 -2.71
CA SER A 79 -9.90 -18.92 -2.90
C SER A 79 -9.85 -19.57 -4.29
N GLY A 80 -8.97 -19.11 -5.17
CA GLY A 80 -8.79 -19.67 -6.51
C GLY A 80 -8.44 -21.16 -6.45
N SER A 81 -9.05 -21.94 -7.30
CA SER A 81 -8.92 -23.42 -7.32
C SER A 81 -7.53 -23.90 -7.73
N ARG A 82 -6.73 -23.02 -8.32
CA ARG A 82 -5.36 -23.30 -8.78
C ARG A 82 -4.40 -22.19 -8.29
N PRO A 83 -3.85 -22.36 -7.09
CA PRO A 83 -2.91 -21.39 -6.55
C PRO A 83 -1.68 -21.21 -7.44
N VAL A 84 -1.30 -19.96 -7.70
CA VAL A 84 -0.01 -19.62 -8.28
C VAL A 84 1.07 -19.87 -7.24
N ARG A 85 1.94 -20.83 -7.47
CA ARG A 85 3.06 -21.14 -6.60
C ARG A 85 4.24 -20.25 -6.96
N TYR A 86 4.79 -19.55 -6.00
CA TYR A 86 5.89 -18.63 -6.25
C TYR A 86 7.03 -18.82 -5.28
N VAL A 87 8.24 -18.53 -5.75
CA VAL A 87 9.45 -18.39 -4.93
C VAL A 87 9.89 -16.93 -4.91
N VAL A 88 10.64 -16.56 -3.87
CA VAL A 88 11.29 -15.25 -3.81
C VAL A 88 12.79 -15.46 -3.85
N GLU A 89 13.45 -14.71 -4.70
CA GLU A 89 14.88 -14.78 -4.94
C GLU A 89 15.51 -13.39 -4.76
N VAL A 90 16.62 -13.34 -4.05
CA VAL A 90 17.38 -12.10 -3.84
C VAL A 90 18.76 -12.27 -4.48
N GLU A 91 19.21 -11.28 -5.22
CA GLU A 91 20.54 -11.31 -5.83
C GLU A 91 21.62 -11.45 -4.77
N THR A 92 22.58 -12.32 -5.04
CA THR A 92 23.64 -12.66 -4.10
C THR A 92 24.54 -11.46 -3.81
N GLY A 93 24.82 -11.25 -2.54
CA GLY A 93 25.69 -10.15 -2.07
C GLY A 93 24.94 -8.88 -1.67
N LEU A 94 23.59 -8.87 -1.75
CA LEU A 94 22.77 -7.78 -1.23
C LEU A 94 22.54 -7.91 0.28
N ASP A 95 22.44 -6.76 0.94
CA ASP A 95 22.08 -6.70 2.38
C ASP A 95 20.55 -6.76 2.57
N ILE A 96 19.95 -7.78 1.93
CA ILE A 96 18.52 -8.11 2.05
C ILE A 96 18.40 -9.58 2.38
N SER A 97 17.69 -9.88 3.45
CA SER A 97 17.37 -11.27 3.81
C SER A 97 16.32 -11.84 2.83
N PRO A 98 16.63 -12.93 2.10
CA PRO A 98 15.65 -13.56 1.22
C PRO A 98 14.37 -13.97 1.94
N SER A 99 14.49 -14.50 3.17
CA SER A 99 13.32 -14.92 3.94
C SER A 99 12.47 -13.74 4.43
N GLN A 100 13.07 -12.61 4.80
CA GLN A 100 12.31 -11.41 5.18
C GLN A 100 11.59 -10.81 3.96
N ALA A 101 12.25 -10.73 2.81
CA ALA A 101 11.62 -10.29 1.57
C ALA A 101 10.46 -11.21 1.17
N ALA A 102 10.63 -12.53 1.30
CA ALA A 102 9.58 -13.50 1.00
C ALA A 102 8.37 -13.35 1.94
N ASN A 103 8.59 -13.11 3.23
CA ASN A 103 7.50 -12.88 4.17
C ASN A 103 6.75 -11.58 3.85
N GLU A 104 7.45 -10.48 3.57
CA GLU A 104 6.82 -9.21 3.19
C GLU A 104 5.99 -9.36 1.90
N ILE A 105 6.51 -10.04 0.88
CA ILE A 105 5.77 -10.32 -0.36
C ILE A 105 4.56 -11.22 -0.09
N ALA A 106 4.69 -12.21 0.81
CA ALA A 106 3.56 -13.07 1.18
C ALA A 106 2.45 -12.28 1.89
N GLU A 107 2.79 -11.35 2.78
CA GLU A 107 1.84 -10.46 3.42
C GLU A 107 1.12 -9.55 2.40
N ILE A 108 1.85 -9.02 1.41
CA ILE A 108 1.27 -8.21 0.32
C ILE A 108 0.27 -9.05 -0.51
N LEU A 109 0.65 -10.25 -0.92
CA LEU A 109 -0.22 -11.11 -1.73
C LEU A 109 -1.40 -11.70 -0.94
N ALA A 110 -1.30 -11.79 0.39
CA ALA A 110 -2.38 -12.20 1.28
C ALA A 110 -3.34 -11.06 1.67
N ALA A 111 -2.98 -9.82 1.38
CA ALA A 111 -3.75 -8.66 1.83
C ALA A 111 -5.19 -8.67 1.30
N PRO A 112 -6.21 -8.32 2.12
CA PRO A 112 -7.62 -8.34 1.70
C PRO A 112 -7.95 -7.43 0.52
N ARG A 113 -7.16 -6.38 0.31
CA ARG A 113 -7.29 -5.44 -0.83
C ARG A 113 -6.39 -5.81 -2.02
N GLY A 114 -5.62 -6.91 -1.89
CA GLY A 114 -4.77 -7.46 -2.94
C GLY A 114 -5.56 -8.27 -3.97
N TRP A 115 -4.83 -8.95 -4.84
CA TRP A 115 -5.42 -9.79 -5.91
C TRP A 115 -6.23 -10.97 -5.39
N THR A 116 -6.02 -11.41 -4.15
CA THR A 116 -6.83 -12.47 -3.50
C THR A 116 -8.25 -12.04 -3.14
N HIS A 117 -8.57 -10.73 -3.29
CA HIS A 117 -9.95 -10.26 -3.21
C HIS A 117 -10.82 -10.86 -4.33
N ASP A 118 -10.25 -11.06 -5.51
CA ASP A 118 -10.89 -11.81 -6.58
C ASP A 118 -10.89 -13.31 -6.22
N PRO A 119 -12.07 -13.96 -6.17
CA PRO A 119 -12.21 -15.36 -5.78
C PRO A 119 -11.51 -16.34 -6.75
N ASP A 120 -11.17 -15.93 -7.96
CA ASP A 120 -10.47 -16.75 -8.93
C ASP A 120 -8.97 -16.82 -8.68
N ASN A 121 -8.44 -15.92 -7.85
CA ASN A 121 -7.01 -15.85 -7.54
C ASN A 121 -6.66 -16.54 -6.22
N ALA A 122 -5.53 -17.23 -6.24
CA ALA A 122 -4.88 -17.76 -5.04
C ALA A 122 -3.36 -17.81 -5.24
N PHE A 123 -2.61 -17.66 -4.18
CA PHE A 123 -1.14 -17.70 -4.20
C PHE A 123 -0.61 -18.60 -3.11
N GLN A 124 0.56 -19.19 -3.35
CA GLN A 124 1.28 -19.98 -2.36
C GLN A 124 2.78 -19.72 -2.45
N LEU A 125 3.36 -19.18 -1.37
CA LEU A 125 4.80 -19.10 -1.22
C LEU A 125 5.35 -20.52 -1.01
N VAL A 126 6.35 -20.90 -1.81
CA VAL A 126 7.04 -22.20 -1.67
C VAL A 126 8.53 -21.99 -1.48
N GLY A 127 9.17 -22.86 -0.69
CA GLY A 127 10.60 -22.77 -0.41
C GLY A 127 11.48 -23.23 -1.57
N ALA A 128 12.76 -22.93 -1.46
CA ALA A 128 13.77 -23.31 -2.45
C ALA A 128 13.73 -24.81 -2.79
N GLY A 129 13.89 -25.10 -4.08
CA GLY A 129 13.83 -26.47 -4.61
C GLY A 129 12.42 -27.02 -4.84
N SER A 130 11.37 -26.30 -4.44
CA SER A 130 9.99 -26.68 -4.72
C SER A 130 9.58 -26.31 -6.15
N PRO A 131 8.72 -27.13 -6.81
CA PRO A 131 8.10 -26.71 -8.05
C PRO A 131 7.31 -25.42 -7.86
N HIS A 132 7.44 -24.47 -8.78
CA HIS A 132 6.77 -23.17 -8.75
C HIS A 132 6.39 -22.72 -10.15
N ASP A 133 5.44 -21.81 -10.25
CA ASP A 133 4.96 -21.24 -11.51
C ASP A 133 5.74 -19.97 -11.87
N ILE A 134 6.11 -19.15 -10.88
CA ILE A 134 6.85 -17.91 -11.06
C ILE A 134 7.93 -17.69 -9.99
N ALA A 135 8.96 -16.92 -10.34
CA ALA A 135 9.95 -16.40 -9.39
C ALA A 135 9.83 -14.88 -9.28
N ILE A 136 9.75 -14.35 -8.05
CA ILE A 136 9.84 -12.92 -7.78
C ILE A 136 11.28 -12.61 -7.37
N LYS A 137 12.00 -11.89 -8.22
CA LYS A 137 13.43 -11.59 -8.07
C LYS A 137 13.65 -10.16 -7.61
N ILE A 138 14.43 -9.96 -6.55
CA ILE A 138 14.95 -8.64 -6.17
C ILE A 138 16.40 -8.55 -6.66
N ALA A 139 16.67 -7.61 -7.55
CA ALA A 139 17.94 -7.50 -8.26
C ALA A 139 18.46 -6.05 -8.28
N THR A 140 19.78 -5.88 -8.35
CA THR A 140 20.40 -4.57 -8.56
C THR A 140 19.86 -3.91 -9.83
N PRO A 141 19.95 -2.56 -9.94
CA PRO A 141 19.45 -1.85 -11.12
C PRO A 141 19.92 -2.42 -12.46
N ALA A 142 21.20 -2.71 -12.60
CA ALA A 142 21.74 -3.26 -13.86
C ALA A 142 21.31 -4.71 -14.11
N THR A 143 21.23 -5.55 -13.07
CA THR A 143 20.75 -6.92 -13.22
C THR A 143 19.25 -6.94 -13.55
N ALA A 144 18.45 -6.06 -12.92
CA ALA A 144 17.03 -5.92 -13.24
C ALA A 144 16.83 -5.49 -14.70
N ASP A 145 17.60 -4.49 -15.16
CA ASP A 145 17.55 -4.05 -16.56
C ASP A 145 17.90 -5.17 -17.54
N ALA A 146 18.99 -5.90 -17.27
CA ALA A 146 19.39 -7.04 -18.11
C ALA A 146 18.33 -8.15 -18.17
N LEU A 147 17.65 -8.46 -17.04
CA LEU A 147 16.59 -9.46 -16.99
C LEU A 147 15.32 -9.01 -17.74
N CYS A 148 14.92 -7.74 -17.58
CA CYS A 148 13.79 -7.16 -18.31
C CYS A 148 14.07 -7.10 -19.81
N TRP A 149 15.29 -6.72 -20.20
CA TRP A 149 15.70 -6.74 -21.61
C TRP A 149 15.68 -8.14 -22.20
N ALA A 150 16.24 -9.11 -21.49
CA ALA A 150 16.26 -10.51 -21.94
C ALA A 150 14.87 -11.13 -22.07
N GLY A 151 13.95 -10.80 -21.15
CA GLY A 151 12.60 -11.37 -21.10
C GLY A 151 11.63 -10.73 -22.08
N ILE A 152 11.58 -9.41 -22.14
CA ILE A 152 10.55 -8.65 -22.88
C ILE A 152 11.12 -7.49 -23.71
N GLN A 153 12.43 -7.39 -23.86
CA GLN A 153 13.14 -6.34 -24.59
C GLN A 153 12.82 -4.92 -24.07
N GLN A 154 12.56 -4.81 -22.78
CA GLN A 154 12.31 -3.53 -22.12
C GLN A 154 13.62 -3.02 -21.52
N ASP A 155 14.08 -1.85 -22.00
CA ASP A 155 15.12 -1.04 -21.36
C ASP A 155 14.48 -0.32 -20.17
N THR A 156 14.90 -0.66 -18.96
CA THR A 156 14.41 -0.04 -17.73
C THR A 156 15.25 1.16 -17.32
N GLY A 157 16.42 1.35 -17.93
CA GLY A 157 17.40 2.35 -17.53
C GLY A 157 17.87 2.17 -16.09
N GLY A 158 17.69 0.97 -15.50
CA GLY A 158 17.97 0.72 -14.09
C GLY A 158 16.98 1.38 -13.12
N GLU A 159 15.78 1.77 -13.60
CA GLU A 159 14.80 2.53 -12.81
C GLU A 159 13.47 1.80 -12.58
N TYR A 160 13.10 0.85 -13.44
CA TYR A 160 11.78 0.22 -13.40
C TYR A 160 11.86 -1.25 -13.01
N ASN A 161 10.71 -1.78 -12.60
CA ASN A 161 10.45 -3.21 -12.44
C ASN A 161 9.85 -3.75 -13.74
N CYS A 162 9.69 -5.06 -13.86
CA CYS A 162 8.98 -5.67 -14.97
C CYS A 162 8.44 -7.06 -14.62
N GLU A 163 7.36 -7.44 -15.29
CA GLU A 163 6.96 -8.85 -15.43
C GLU A 163 7.65 -9.43 -16.66
N VAL A 164 8.16 -10.64 -16.54
CA VAL A 164 8.81 -11.39 -17.61
C VAL A 164 8.26 -12.83 -17.65
N PRO A 165 8.41 -13.55 -18.76
CA PRO A 165 8.04 -14.96 -18.79
C PRO A 165 8.68 -15.74 -17.64
N GLY A 166 7.84 -16.29 -16.75
CA GLY A 166 8.26 -17.06 -15.58
C GLY A 166 8.51 -16.23 -14.33
N GLY A 167 8.17 -14.94 -14.29
CA GLY A 167 8.22 -14.20 -13.03
C GLY A 167 8.23 -12.68 -13.10
N VAL A 168 8.59 -12.11 -11.98
CA VAL A 168 8.63 -10.67 -11.72
C VAL A 168 10.05 -10.27 -11.35
N VAL A 169 10.52 -9.18 -11.90
CA VAL A 169 11.81 -8.56 -11.58
C VAL A 169 11.58 -7.24 -10.86
N VAL A 170 11.97 -7.20 -9.59
CA VAL A 170 11.91 -6.04 -8.73
C VAL A 170 13.28 -5.39 -8.68
N ASN A 171 13.35 -4.12 -9.05
CA ASN A 171 14.56 -3.32 -8.95
C ASN A 171 14.85 -2.98 -7.47
N LEU A 172 16.04 -3.34 -6.99
CA LEU A 172 16.49 -3.09 -5.62
C LEU A 172 16.35 -1.62 -5.22
N LYS A 173 16.68 -0.69 -6.11
CA LYS A 173 16.52 0.74 -5.86
C LYS A 173 15.08 1.09 -5.50
N ARG A 174 14.12 0.51 -6.21
CA ARG A 174 12.69 0.73 -5.94
C ARG A 174 12.23 0.03 -4.67
N TRP A 175 12.76 -1.14 -4.40
CA TRP A 175 12.49 -1.86 -3.15
C TRP A 175 12.97 -1.11 -1.91
N VAL A 176 14.12 -0.45 -1.99
CA VAL A 176 14.76 0.26 -0.86
C VAL A 176 14.31 1.70 -0.75
N GLU A 177 14.38 2.45 -1.86
CA GLU A 177 14.18 3.90 -1.86
C GLU A 177 12.73 4.33 -2.18
N GLY A 178 11.93 3.44 -2.79
CA GLY A 178 10.61 3.82 -3.29
C GLY A 178 10.66 4.66 -4.56
N SER A 179 9.73 5.59 -4.69
CA SER A 179 9.64 6.53 -5.81
C SER A 179 9.30 7.94 -5.32
N PRO A 180 9.89 8.99 -5.90
CA PRO A 180 9.54 10.37 -5.54
C PRO A 180 8.11 10.75 -5.90
N ASN A 181 7.44 9.96 -6.75
CA ASN A 181 6.05 10.18 -7.15
C ASN A 181 5.03 9.40 -6.28
N PHE A 182 5.50 8.63 -5.30
CA PHE A 182 4.64 7.89 -4.38
C PHE A 182 4.82 8.44 -2.96
N ASP A 183 3.83 9.18 -2.48
CA ASP A 183 3.81 9.75 -1.14
C ASP A 183 3.17 8.76 -0.16
N GLY A 184 4.01 8.00 0.54
CA GLY A 184 3.57 6.98 1.50
C GLY A 184 4.73 6.18 2.09
N PRO A 185 4.45 5.28 3.04
CA PRO A 185 5.44 4.39 3.61
C PRO A 185 6.08 3.50 2.55
N ILE A 186 7.35 3.13 2.76
CA ILE A 186 8.07 2.23 1.82
C ILE A 186 7.37 0.87 1.65
N HIS A 187 6.72 0.37 2.70
CA HIS A 187 5.94 -0.86 2.62
C HIS A 187 4.78 -0.75 1.59
N ASP A 188 4.07 0.38 1.57
CA ASP A 188 2.99 0.59 0.59
C ASP A 188 3.53 0.71 -0.83
N TYR A 189 4.72 1.32 -1.00
CA TYR A 189 5.35 1.33 -2.31
C TYR A 189 5.77 -0.08 -2.76
N ARG A 190 6.30 -0.91 -1.86
CA ARG A 190 6.58 -2.33 -2.14
C ARG A 190 5.31 -3.08 -2.50
N ALA A 191 4.21 -2.82 -1.80
CA ALA A 191 2.92 -3.38 -2.16
C ALA A 191 2.47 -2.94 -3.57
N LEU A 192 2.65 -1.65 -3.93
CA LEU A 192 2.38 -1.17 -5.28
C LEU A 192 3.14 -1.98 -6.33
N ILE A 193 4.47 -2.08 -6.20
CA ILE A 193 5.28 -2.73 -7.23
C ILE A 193 5.00 -4.23 -7.35
N ILE A 194 4.80 -4.93 -6.24
CA ILE A 194 4.42 -6.35 -6.27
C ILE A 194 3.05 -6.53 -6.90
N ASN A 195 2.04 -5.77 -6.50
CA ASN A 195 0.70 -5.86 -7.08
C ASN A 195 0.69 -5.45 -8.56
N HIS A 196 1.50 -4.48 -8.98
CA HIS A 196 1.60 -4.07 -10.37
C HIS A 196 2.14 -5.19 -11.26
N GLU A 197 3.31 -5.73 -10.90
CA GLU A 197 3.96 -6.75 -11.72
C GLU A 197 3.23 -8.10 -11.67
N VAL A 198 2.67 -8.47 -10.52
CA VAL A 198 1.78 -9.65 -10.41
C VAL A 198 0.48 -9.42 -11.20
N GLY A 199 -0.03 -8.19 -11.24
CA GLY A 199 -1.17 -7.82 -12.07
C GLY A 199 -0.93 -8.11 -13.56
N HIS A 200 0.27 -7.83 -14.09
CA HIS A 200 0.65 -8.20 -15.45
C HIS A 200 0.66 -9.72 -15.64
N PHE A 201 1.23 -10.47 -14.70
CA PHE A 201 1.19 -11.94 -14.73
C PHE A 201 -0.26 -12.48 -14.75
N LEU A 202 -1.19 -11.82 -14.05
CA LEU A 202 -2.62 -12.16 -14.07
C LEU A 202 -3.35 -11.69 -15.36
N GLY A 203 -2.65 -11.02 -16.28
CA GLY A 203 -3.20 -10.58 -17.57
C GLY A 203 -3.77 -9.15 -17.58
N HIS A 204 -3.54 -8.36 -16.53
CA HIS A 204 -3.96 -6.96 -16.52
C HIS A 204 -3.00 -6.08 -17.31
N SER A 205 -3.54 -5.23 -18.15
CA SER A 205 -2.79 -4.23 -18.92
C SER A 205 -2.71 -2.90 -18.19
N HIS A 206 -1.78 -2.03 -18.60
CA HIS A 206 -1.68 -0.68 -18.09
C HIS A 206 -2.96 0.13 -18.30
N VAL A 207 -3.27 0.94 -17.30
CA VAL A 207 -4.35 1.93 -17.34
C VAL A 207 -3.83 3.29 -16.87
N THR A 208 -4.59 4.35 -17.11
CA THR A 208 -4.26 5.71 -16.65
C THR A 208 -5.09 6.11 -15.43
N CYS A 209 -4.82 7.31 -14.88
CA CYS A 209 -5.61 7.89 -13.80
C CYS A 209 -7.09 8.02 -14.20
N GLY A 210 -8.01 7.52 -13.38
CA GLY A 210 -9.45 7.58 -13.59
C GLY A 210 -10.08 8.95 -13.34
N GLY A 211 -9.28 9.94 -12.91
CA GLY A 211 -9.70 11.32 -12.64
C GLY A 211 -9.03 11.91 -11.40
N ALA A 212 -8.92 13.23 -11.37
CA ALA A 212 -8.26 13.95 -10.27
C ALA A 212 -8.91 13.64 -8.91
N GLY A 213 -8.07 13.39 -7.91
CA GLY A 213 -8.47 13.06 -6.54
C GLY A 213 -8.95 11.62 -6.33
N ARG A 214 -9.05 10.79 -7.39
CA ARG A 214 -9.33 9.36 -7.27
C ARG A 214 -8.07 8.59 -6.89
N LEU A 215 -8.23 7.39 -6.33
CA LEU A 215 -7.12 6.47 -6.13
C LEU A 215 -6.48 6.12 -7.48
N ALA A 216 -5.16 6.13 -7.56
CA ALA A 216 -4.43 5.67 -8.74
C ALA A 216 -4.61 4.16 -8.88
N PRO A 217 -4.98 3.64 -10.07
CA PRO A 217 -5.01 2.21 -10.30
C PRO A 217 -3.63 1.59 -10.02
N VAL A 218 -3.61 0.39 -9.44
CA VAL A 218 -2.35 -0.33 -9.25
C VAL A 218 -1.66 -0.61 -10.60
N MET A 219 -2.45 -0.84 -11.67
CA MET A 219 -1.94 -1.03 -13.03
C MET A 219 -1.55 0.28 -13.76
N MET A 220 -1.58 1.42 -13.07
CA MET A 220 -1.01 2.66 -13.56
C MET A 220 0.48 2.71 -13.24
N GLN A 221 1.31 3.15 -14.17
CA GLN A 221 2.74 3.37 -13.96
C GLN A 221 2.99 4.59 -13.06
N GLN A 222 2.63 4.49 -11.77
CA GLN A 222 2.67 5.59 -10.80
C GLN A 222 4.07 6.19 -10.62
N ILE A 223 5.11 5.42 -10.91
CA ILE A 223 6.51 5.92 -10.91
C ILE A 223 6.73 7.04 -11.94
N LYS A 224 5.93 7.10 -13.01
CA LYS A 224 6.00 8.15 -14.04
C LYS A 224 5.16 9.38 -13.71
N GLY A 225 4.44 9.36 -12.60
CA GLY A 225 3.58 10.44 -12.11
C GLY A 225 2.14 9.99 -11.87
N LEU A 226 1.43 10.73 -11.02
CA LEU A 226 0.08 10.38 -10.59
C LEU A 226 -1.03 11.00 -11.44
N HIS A 227 -0.70 11.97 -12.31
CA HIS A 227 -1.65 12.65 -13.22
C HIS A 227 -2.93 13.14 -12.54
N GLY A 228 -2.81 13.62 -11.30
CA GLY A 228 -3.90 14.11 -10.46
C GLY A 228 -4.61 13.07 -9.61
N CYS A 229 -4.31 11.79 -9.77
CA CYS A 229 -4.74 10.75 -8.84
C CYS A 229 -3.99 10.81 -7.49
N VAL A 230 -4.51 10.14 -6.49
CA VAL A 230 -3.86 9.90 -5.19
C VAL A 230 -3.13 8.57 -5.24
N ALA A 231 -1.89 8.50 -4.73
CA ALA A 231 -1.10 7.28 -4.68
C ALA A 231 -1.86 6.12 -4.03
N ASN A 232 -1.76 4.93 -4.61
CA ASN A 232 -2.45 3.75 -4.10
C ASN A 232 -1.67 2.48 -4.47
N ALA A 233 -1.60 1.55 -3.53
CA ALA A 233 -0.83 0.31 -3.64
C ALA A 233 -1.68 -0.93 -3.95
N TRP A 234 -3.00 -0.80 -3.97
CA TRP A 234 -3.91 -1.93 -3.91
C TRP A 234 -4.87 -2.00 -5.11
N PRO A 235 -5.11 -3.21 -5.65
CA PRO A 235 -6.10 -3.43 -6.71
C PRO A 235 -7.53 -3.03 -6.32
N TYR A 236 -7.88 -3.21 -5.04
CA TYR A 236 -9.22 -2.91 -4.54
C TYR A 236 -9.19 -1.83 -3.47
N ASP A 237 -10.21 -1.00 -3.43
CA ASP A 237 -10.37 0.03 -2.40
C ASP A 237 -10.90 -0.56 -1.08
N GLU A 238 -11.17 0.31 -0.11
CA GLU A 238 -11.68 -0.10 1.21
C GLU A 238 -13.11 -0.66 1.19
N ASN A 239 -13.86 -0.40 0.12
CA ASN A 239 -15.21 -0.92 -0.09
C ASN A 239 -15.21 -2.24 -0.87
N GLY A 240 -14.04 -2.67 -1.38
CA GLY A 240 -13.90 -3.84 -2.23
C GLY A 240 -14.16 -3.56 -3.72
N ASP A 241 -14.20 -2.29 -4.12
CA ASP A 241 -14.33 -1.93 -5.52
C ASP A 241 -12.98 -1.96 -6.24
N PHE A 242 -12.94 -2.55 -7.44
CA PHE A 242 -11.71 -2.61 -8.24
C PHE A 242 -11.30 -1.22 -8.74
N VAL A 243 -10.08 -0.80 -8.37
CA VAL A 243 -9.54 0.50 -8.74
C VAL A 243 -8.93 0.44 -10.13
N THR A 244 -9.59 1.06 -11.09
CA THR A 244 -9.19 1.06 -12.51
C THR A 244 -9.34 2.43 -13.14
N GLY A 245 -8.94 2.54 -14.40
CA GLY A 245 -9.00 3.76 -15.19
C GLY A 245 -9.04 3.48 -16.70
N PRO A 246 -9.01 4.50 -17.54
CA PRO A 246 -8.94 4.32 -18.99
C PRO A 246 -7.69 3.54 -19.41
N PRO A 247 -7.76 2.68 -20.45
CA PRO A 247 -6.60 1.98 -20.98
C PRO A 247 -5.57 2.98 -21.55
N VAL A 248 -4.28 2.53 -21.57
CA VAL A 248 -3.17 3.28 -22.21
C VAL A 248 -3.19 3.08 -23.71
#